data_47b350d9ebe6e488a81010581442eb63
#
_entry.id   47b350d9ebe6e488a81010581442eb63
#
_cell.length_a   1.000
_cell.length_b   1.000
_cell.length_c   1.000
_cell.angle_alpha   90.00
_cell.angle_beta   90.00
_cell.angle_gamma   90.00
#
_symmetry.space_group_name_H-M   'P 1'
#
loop_
_entity.id
_entity.type
_entity.pdbx_description
1 polymer ?
#
loop_
_entity_poly.entity_id
_entity_poly.type
_entity_poly.pdbx_seq_one_letter_code
_entity_poly.pdbx_strand_id
1 'polypeptide(L)'
;MRKRWSICLVLLAVILLFVGCSAPKEAETPQESLPSAVDLDDTGDTSFRPTLMYMADANGYLVPVMQQIPWEEGIAKATLSQIVVGAESAGAQKAGLTGILPKGTKVDLDISKDGVATVGLSKEALELKDALAEQNMIAGVVNTLLEFPTIKSVLIKVDGVTDGKLPHGTSIKEPFTEQKVNLENSQGVDVNTASTVQVYFQSESGLLVPTTALVDQNPSLTVALTRLTEGPSAAGTLQSVLPEGTQLLDASIGEGVAILNFSKEMASILD
;
A
#
# COMPACT_ATOMS: atom_id res chain seq x y z
N MET A 1 -30.78 -29.91 -64.87
CA MET A 1 -29.41 -30.12 -64.34
C MET A 1 -28.85 -28.92 -63.48
N ARG A 2 -29.56 -27.83 -63.36
CA ARG A 2 -29.11 -26.64 -62.58
C ARG A 2 -29.39 -26.69 -61.08
N LYS A 3 -30.34 -27.48 -60.62
CA LYS A 3 -30.76 -27.53 -59.19
C LYS A 3 -29.91 -28.42 -58.27
N ARG A 4 -29.13 -29.32 -58.83
CA ARG A 4 -28.27 -30.23 -58.06
C ARG A 4 -26.90 -29.64 -57.67
N TRP A 5 -26.46 -28.63 -58.41
CA TRP A 5 -25.18 -27.96 -58.14
C TRP A 5 -25.25 -26.94 -57.01
N SER A 6 -26.43 -26.32 -56.85
CA SER A 6 -26.64 -25.36 -55.75
C SER A 6 -26.66 -26.00 -54.35
N ILE A 7 -27.08 -27.28 -54.27
CA ILE A 7 -27.11 -28.01 -52.99
C ILE A 7 -25.72 -28.44 -52.55
N CYS A 8 -24.84 -28.82 -53.49
CA CYS A 8 -23.46 -29.16 -53.20
C CYS A 8 -22.61 -27.94 -52.74
N LEU A 9 -22.90 -26.74 -53.30
CA LEU A 9 -22.21 -25.50 -52.90
C LEU A 9 -22.64 -25.02 -51.51
N VAL A 10 -23.89 -25.21 -51.13
CA VAL A 10 -24.39 -24.88 -49.78
C VAL A 10 -23.86 -25.86 -48.74
N LEU A 11 -23.72 -27.16 -49.08
CA LEU A 11 -23.14 -28.16 -48.20
C LEU A 11 -21.63 -27.95 -48.00
N LEU A 12 -20.91 -27.47 -49.00
CA LEU A 12 -19.47 -27.16 -48.85
C LEU A 12 -19.22 -25.91 -48.02
N ALA A 13 -20.16 -24.92 -48.08
CA ALA A 13 -20.05 -23.71 -47.25
C ALA A 13 -20.35 -23.95 -45.75
N VAL A 14 -21.18 -24.97 -45.41
CA VAL A 14 -21.49 -25.33 -44.03
C VAL A 14 -20.35 -26.12 -43.36
N ILE A 15 -19.55 -26.88 -44.14
CA ILE A 15 -18.41 -27.66 -43.60
C ILE A 15 -17.21 -26.74 -43.26
N LEU A 16 -17.10 -25.57 -43.89
CA LEU A 16 -16.00 -24.60 -43.59
C LEU A 16 -16.21 -23.76 -42.32
N LEU A 17 -17.37 -23.87 -41.65
CA LEU A 17 -17.67 -23.13 -40.41
C LEU A 17 -17.32 -23.87 -39.13
N PHE A 18 -16.77 -25.10 -39.22
CA PHE A 18 -16.40 -25.91 -38.04
C PHE A 18 -14.89 -26.17 -37.91
N VAL A 19 -14.04 -25.45 -38.62
CA VAL A 19 -12.62 -25.40 -38.27
C VAL A 19 -12.48 -24.35 -37.16
N GLY A 20 -12.78 -24.76 -35.95
CA GLY A 20 -12.48 -24.00 -34.76
C GLY A 20 -10.97 -23.82 -34.67
N CYS A 21 -10.49 -22.60 -34.82
CA CYS A 21 -9.18 -22.21 -34.35
C CYS A 21 -9.11 -22.52 -32.85
N SER A 22 -8.43 -23.61 -32.49
CA SER A 22 -7.84 -23.72 -31.16
C SER A 22 -6.77 -22.64 -31.10
N ALA A 23 -7.08 -21.48 -30.55
CA ALA A 23 -6.06 -20.56 -30.09
C ALA A 23 -5.16 -21.30 -29.12
N PRO A 24 -3.83 -21.18 -29.23
CA PRO A 24 -2.96 -21.69 -28.18
C PRO A 24 -3.41 -21.02 -26.88
N LYS A 25 -3.70 -21.84 -25.85
CA LYS A 25 -3.83 -21.35 -24.48
C LYS A 25 -2.55 -20.59 -24.19
N GLU A 26 -2.63 -19.26 -24.15
CA GLU A 26 -1.62 -18.46 -23.49
C GLU A 26 -1.49 -19.04 -22.09
N ALA A 27 -0.29 -19.47 -21.76
CA ALA A 27 0.03 -19.82 -20.40
C ALA A 27 -0.23 -18.56 -19.57
N GLU A 28 -1.26 -18.61 -18.74
CA GLU A 28 -1.44 -17.63 -17.68
C GLU A 28 -0.17 -17.67 -16.85
N THR A 29 0.69 -16.70 -17.05
CA THR A 29 1.78 -16.41 -16.13
C THR A 29 1.09 -16.09 -14.82
N PRO A 30 1.40 -16.76 -13.72
CA PRO A 30 0.86 -16.38 -12.44
C PRO A 30 1.29 -14.93 -12.21
N GLN A 31 0.35 -14.01 -12.22
CA GLN A 31 0.55 -12.67 -11.70
C GLN A 31 0.68 -12.84 -10.19
N GLU A 32 1.88 -13.16 -9.75
CA GLU A 32 2.27 -13.11 -8.37
C GLU A 32 2.26 -11.62 -8.00
N SER A 33 1.15 -11.18 -7.46
CA SER A 33 1.03 -9.86 -6.86
C SER A 33 2.07 -9.80 -5.75
N LEU A 34 3.06 -8.92 -5.91
CA LEU A 34 4.02 -8.60 -4.86
C LEU A 34 3.22 -8.28 -3.58
N PRO A 35 3.53 -8.90 -2.44
CA PRO A 35 2.83 -8.63 -1.20
C PRO A 35 3.14 -7.19 -0.77
N SER A 36 2.23 -6.27 -1.08
CA SER A 36 2.29 -4.89 -0.57
C SER A 36 1.90 -4.80 0.90
N ALA A 37 1.38 -5.88 1.46
CA ALA A 37 0.90 -5.95 2.84
C ALA A 37 1.01 -7.38 3.38
N VAL A 38 1.18 -7.50 4.67
CA VAL A 38 1.11 -8.79 5.37
C VAL A 38 -0.35 -9.14 5.56
N ASP A 39 -0.79 -10.31 5.06
CA ASP A 39 -2.11 -10.85 5.37
C ASP A 39 -2.05 -11.51 6.75
N LEU A 40 -2.72 -10.91 7.72
CA LEU A 40 -2.68 -11.35 9.11
C LEU A 40 -3.83 -12.29 9.48
N ASP A 41 -4.93 -12.30 8.70
CA ASP A 41 -6.16 -13.03 9.04
C ASP A 41 -6.88 -13.54 7.77
N ASP A 42 -6.29 -14.48 7.02
CA ASP A 42 -7.02 -15.15 5.92
C ASP A 42 -7.97 -16.21 6.50
N THR A 43 -9.25 -15.87 6.62
CA THR A 43 -10.29 -16.79 7.12
C THR A 43 -10.98 -17.57 5.99
N GLY A 44 -10.77 -17.20 4.73
CA GLY A 44 -11.48 -17.78 3.58
C GLY A 44 -13.01 -17.60 3.61
N ASP A 45 -13.54 -16.82 4.55
CA ASP A 45 -14.97 -16.55 4.72
C ASP A 45 -15.39 -15.36 3.86
N THR A 46 -16.38 -15.55 2.99
CA THR A 46 -16.90 -14.53 2.08
C THR A 46 -17.67 -13.41 2.78
N SER A 47 -17.98 -13.55 4.06
CA SER A 47 -18.55 -12.48 4.88
C SER A 47 -17.52 -11.42 5.30
N PHE A 48 -16.23 -11.67 5.06
CA PHE A 48 -15.14 -10.75 5.32
C PHE A 48 -14.57 -10.17 4.02
N ARG A 49 -14.00 -9.00 4.12
CA ARG A 49 -13.30 -8.33 3.01
C ARG A 49 -11.87 -8.03 3.42
N PRO A 50 -10.88 -8.50 2.65
CA PRO A 50 -9.49 -8.07 2.86
C PRO A 50 -9.39 -6.56 2.61
N THR A 51 -8.88 -5.84 3.60
CA THR A 51 -8.78 -4.38 3.57
C THR A 51 -7.41 -3.97 4.06
N LEU A 52 -6.71 -3.18 3.26
CA LEU A 52 -5.41 -2.65 3.62
C LEU A 52 -5.56 -1.49 4.61
N MET A 53 -4.75 -1.50 5.66
CA MET A 53 -4.68 -0.41 6.63
C MET A 53 -3.24 -0.22 7.11
N TYR A 54 -2.95 0.95 7.64
CA TYR A 54 -1.62 1.27 8.18
C TYR A 54 -1.65 1.18 9.71
N MET A 55 -0.70 0.42 10.25
CA MET A 55 -0.49 0.25 11.69
C MET A 55 0.96 0.58 12.05
N ALA A 56 1.26 0.81 13.31
CA ALA A 56 2.62 1.06 13.76
C ALA A 56 3.27 -0.23 14.28
N ASP A 57 4.54 -0.45 13.96
CA ASP A 57 5.36 -1.47 14.62
C ASP A 57 5.92 -0.96 15.97
N ALA A 58 6.66 -1.83 16.68
CA ALA A 58 7.25 -1.49 17.97
C ALA A 58 8.26 -0.34 17.91
N ASN A 59 8.85 -0.07 16.75
CA ASN A 59 9.81 1.01 16.52
C ASN A 59 9.13 2.31 16.03
N GLY A 60 7.79 2.27 15.82
CA GLY A 60 7.00 3.39 15.33
C GLY A 60 6.99 3.55 13.82
N TYR A 61 7.46 2.57 13.05
CA TYR A 61 7.28 2.57 11.61
C TYR A 61 5.85 2.26 11.24
N LEU A 62 5.31 2.98 10.25
CA LEU A 62 4.02 2.65 9.63
C LEU A 62 4.19 1.47 8.68
N VAL A 63 3.39 0.44 8.91
CA VAL A 63 3.38 -0.81 8.13
C VAL A 63 2.00 -0.99 7.50
N PRO A 64 1.91 -1.13 6.17
CA PRO A 64 0.67 -1.53 5.51
C PRO A 64 0.39 -3.00 5.78
N VAL A 65 -0.80 -3.30 6.29
CA VAL A 65 -1.21 -4.67 6.61
C VAL A 65 -2.60 -4.95 6.05
N MET A 66 -2.78 -6.17 5.56
CA MET A 66 -4.08 -6.66 5.11
C MET A 66 -4.81 -7.28 6.30
N GLN A 67 -6.04 -6.84 6.55
CA GLN A 67 -6.91 -7.41 7.58
C GLN A 67 -8.25 -7.80 7.00
N GLN A 68 -8.82 -8.88 7.53
CA GLN A 68 -10.17 -9.29 7.18
C GLN A 68 -11.19 -8.49 7.99
N ILE A 69 -11.88 -7.57 7.33
CA ILE A 69 -12.93 -6.74 7.96
C ILE A 69 -14.30 -7.34 7.62
N PRO A 70 -15.19 -7.54 8.59
CA PRO A 70 -16.55 -7.99 8.30
C PRO A 70 -17.20 -7.08 7.26
N TRP A 71 -17.86 -7.71 6.27
CA TRP A 71 -18.59 -6.94 5.25
C TRP A 71 -19.77 -6.22 5.89
N GLU A 72 -19.71 -4.89 5.89
CA GLU A 72 -20.79 -4.03 6.37
C GLU A 72 -20.88 -2.73 5.55
N GLU A 73 -22.03 -2.09 5.60
CA GLU A 73 -22.17 -0.72 5.13
C GLU A 73 -21.29 0.18 6.00
N GLY A 74 -20.40 0.98 5.37
CA GLY A 74 -19.42 1.81 6.11
C GLY A 74 -18.11 1.10 6.45
N ILE A 75 -17.70 0.11 5.64
CA ILE A 75 -16.43 -0.63 5.82
C ILE A 75 -15.21 0.27 6.02
N ALA A 76 -15.15 1.44 5.38
CA ALA A 76 -14.05 2.40 5.58
C ALA A 76 -14.00 2.93 7.04
N LYS A 77 -15.16 3.16 7.66
CA LYS A 77 -15.25 3.54 9.08
C LYS A 77 -14.85 2.38 9.98
N ALA A 78 -15.31 1.16 9.67
CA ALA A 78 -14.93 -0.05 10.39
C ALA A 78 -13.42 -0.26 10.34
N THR A 79 -12.79 -0.05 9.19
CA THR A 79 -11.34 -0.12 9.00
C THR A 79 -10.60 0.87 9.90
N LEU A 80 -11.03 2.14 9.92
CA LEU A 80 -10.43 3.14 10.83
C LEU A 80 -10.61 2.77 12.32
N SER A 81 -11.66 2.07 12.68
CA SER A 81 -11.86 1.62 14.05
C SER A 81 -10.84 0.55 14.49
N GLN A 82 -10.29 -0.23 13.54
CA GLN A 82 -9.27 -1.25 13.80
C GLN A 82 -7.87 -0.66 14.06
N ILE A 83 -7.63 0.58 13.61
CA ILE A 83 -6.35 1.26 13.85
C ILE A 83 -6.38 2.15 15.12
N VAL A 84 -7.36 1.98 15.98
CA VAL A 84 -7.40 2.56 17.34
C VAL A 84 -6.64 1.63 18.27
N VAL A 85 -5.72 2.17 19.07
CA VAL A 85 -4.95 1.40 20.07
C VAL A 85 -5.88 0.60 20.99
N GLY A 86 -5.69 -0.70 21.02
CA GLY A 86 -6.49 -1.66 21.78
C GLY A 86 -7.68 -2.26 21.02
N ALA A 87 -7.85 -1.91 19.74
CA ALA A 87 -8.84 -2.51 18.85
C ALA A 87 -8.21 -3.44 17.77
N GLU A 88 -6.89 -3.62 17.82
CA GLU A 88 -6.15 -4.44 16.87
C GLU A 88 -6.60 -5.91 16.92
N SER A 89 -6.59 -6.58 15.77
CA SER A 89 -6.83 -8.02 15.70
C SER A 89 -5.76 -8.80 16.48
N ALA A 90 -6.09 -10.04 16.85
CA ALA A 90 -5.11 -10.94 17.50
C ALA A 90 -3.90 -11.20 16.59
N GLY A 91 -4.10 -11.26 15.27
CA GLY A 91 -3.02 -11.41 14.29
C GLY A 91 -2.08 -10.21 14.30
N ALA A 92 -2.62 -8.98 14.27
CA ALA A 92 -1.84 -7.75 14.34
C ALA A 92 -1.02 -7.67 15.63
N GLN A 93 -1.64 -7.94 16.79
CA GLN A 93 -0.95 -7.96 18.08
C GLN A 93 0.18 -8.99 18.11
N LYS A 94 -0.04 -10.20 17.57
CA LYS A 94 0.98 -11.24 17.47
C LYS A 94 2.14 -10.83 16.57
N ALA A 95 1.89 -10.04 15.52
CA ALA A 95 2.92 -9.47 14.65
C ALA A 95 3.64 -8.26 15.26
N GLY A 96 3.31 -7.86 16.49
CA GLY A 96 3.89 -6.69 17.16
C GLY A 96 3.40 -5.35 16.64
N LEU A 97 2.21 -5.34 15.99
CA LEU A 97 1.59 -4.15 15.46
C LEU A 97 0.61 -3.54 16.47
N THR A 98 0.51 -2.23 16.45
CA THR A 98 -0.43 -1.45 17.26
C THR A 98 -1.14 -0.40 16.42
N GLY A 99 -2.32 0.02 16.88
CA GLY A 99 -3.05 1.13 16.29
C GLY A 99 -2.27 2.45 16.32
N ILE A 100 -2.64 3.35 15.45
CA ILE A 100 -2.04 4.69 15.30
C ILE A 100 -2.93 5.80 15.86
N LEU A 101 -4.22 5.51 16.09
CA LEU A 101 -5.13 6.40 16.79
C LEU A 101 -5.05 6.10 18.30
N PRO A 102 -4.90 7.11 19.18
CA PRO A 102 -4.86 6.92 20.61
C PRO A 102 -6.05 6.12 21.15
N LYS A 103 -5.82 5.39 22.23
CA LYS A 103 -6.84 4.55 22.86
C LYS A 103 -8.09 5.34 23.23
N GLY A 104 -9.24 4.80 22.86
CA GLY A 104 -10.54 5.42 23.16
C GLY A 104 -10.97 6.48 22.15
N THR A 105 -10.15 6.77 21.12
CA THR A 105 -10.55 7.65 20.02
C THR A 105 -11.81 7.11 19.35
N LYS A 106 -12.83 7.94 19.25
CA LYS A 106 -14.04 7.66 18.47
C LYS A 106 -13.86 8.22 17.08
N VAL A 107 -14.29 7.43 16.09
CA VAL A 107 -14.17 7.76 14.67
C VAL A 107 -15.55 7.96 14.08
N ASP A 108 -15.73 9.04 13.36
CA ASP A 108 -16.85 9.25 12.45
C ASP A 108 -16.35 9.50 11.04
N LEU A 109 -17.15 9.14 10.02
CA LEU A 109 -16.74 9.22 8.62
C LEU A 109 -17.92 9.56 7.75
N ASP A 110 -17.77 10.61 6.94
CA ASP A 110 -18.66 10.98 5.86
C ASP A 110 -17.88 11.06 4.55
N ILE A 111 -18.45 10.53 3.46
CA ILE A 111 -17.80 10.55 2.15
C ILE A 111 -18.70 11.29 1.17
N SER A 112 -18.19 12.41 0.65
CA SER A 112 -18.90 13.21 -0.33
C SER A 112 -18.94 12.54 -1.70
N LYS A 113 -19.86 12.97 -2.56
CA LYS A 113 -19.97 12.47 -3.95
C LYS A 113 -18.70 12.74 -4.79
N ASP A 114 -17.92 13.76 -4.42
CA ASP A 114 -16.69 14.13 -5.10
C ASP A 114 -15.48 13.30 -4.63
N GLY A 115 -15.67 12.44 -3.63
CA GLY A 115 -14.65 11.55 -3.09
C GLY A 115 -13.81 12.19 -1.97
N VAL A 116 -14.30 13.24 -1.32
CA VAL A 116 -13.67 13.78 -0.10
C VAL A 116 -14.23 13.03 1.11
N ALA A 117 -13.36 12.31 1.82
CA ALA A 117 -13.70 11.68 3.09
C ALA A 117 -13.46 12.68 4.23
N THR A 118 -14.50 13.01 4.98
CA THR A 118 -14.39 13.83 6.21
C THR A 118 -14.35 12.90 7.40
N VAL A 119 -13.18 12.81 8.05
CA VAL A 119 -12.97 12.03 9.27
C VAL A 119 -13.15 12.91 10.48
N GLY A 120 -14.11 12.57 11.34
CA GLY A 120 -14.29 13.17 12.66
C GLY A 120 -13.61 12.29 13.72
N LEU A 121 -12.68 12.85 14.47
CA LEU A 121 -12.00 12.18 15.57
C LEU A 121 -12.37 12.88 16.90
N SER A 122 -12.62 12.10 17.93
CA SER A 122 -12.82 12.65 19.26
C SER A 122 -11.53 13.18 19.87
N LYS A 123 -11.63 13.96 20.96
CA LYS A 123 -10.48 14.64 21.57
C LYS A 123 -9.34 13.73 22.02
N GLU A 124 -9.61 12.45 22.25
CA GLU A 124 -8.60 11.44 22.60
C GLU A 124 -7.53 11.33 21.51
N ALA A 125 -7.86 11.65 20.26
CA ALA A 125 -6.89 11.71 19.15
C ALA A 125 -5.77 12.75 19.36
N LEU A 126 -5.92 13.67 20.30
CA LEU A 126 -4.89 14.66 20.66
C LEU A 126 -3.85 14.12 21.65
N GLU A 127 -4.08 12.94 22.24
CA GLU A 127 -3.19 12.32 23.24
C GLU A 127 -2.00 11.61 22.57
N LEU A 128 -1.22 12.35 21.77
CA LEU A 128 -0.05 11.86 21.06
C LEU A 128 1.23 12.31 21.78
N LYS A 129 2.22 11.43 21.84
CA LYS A 129 3.45 11.65 22.60
C LYS A 129 4.38 12.69 21.99
N ASP A 130 4.41 12.81 20.68
CA ASP A 130 5.35 13.64 19.94
C ASP A 130 4.87 13.93 18.49
N ALA A 131 5.65 14.74 17.78
CA ALA A 131 5.37 15.12 16.40
C ALA A 131 5.40 13.93 15.43
N LEU A 132 6.24 12.93 15.67
CA LEU A 132 6.29 11.72 14.83
C LEU A 132 4.98 10.92 14.96
N ALA A 133 4.50 10.73 16.20
CA ALA A 133 3.23 10.06 16.42
C ALA A 133 2.05 10.82 15.77
N GLU A 134 2.08 12.16 15.79
CA GLU A 134 1.07 13.00 15.13
C GLU A 134 1.13 12.84 13.60
N GLN A 135 2.32 12.87 13.01
CA GLN A 135 2.52 12.64 11.57
C GLN A 135 2.09 11.22 11.16
N ASN A 136 2.44 10.22 11.96
CA ASN A 136 2.06 8.83 11.71
C ASN A 136 0.54 8.63 11.80
N MET A 137 -0.13 9.28 12.75
CA MET A 137 -1.58 9.27 12.82
C MET A 137 -2.20 9.82 11.54
N ILE A 138 -1.76 11.00 11.09
CA ILE A 138 -2.26 11.61 9.85
C ILE A 138 -1.97 10.71 8.65
N ALA A 139 -0.71 10.31 8.46
CA ALA A 139 -0.31 9.49 7.31
C ALA A 139 -1.05 8.15 7.27
N GLY A 140 -1.18 7.48 8.40
CA GLY A 140 -1.85 6.19 8.47
C GLY A 140 -3.36 6.30 8.24
N VAL A 141 -4.05 7.28 8.82
CA VAL A 141 -5.48 7.52 8.58
C VAL A 141 -5.73 7.86 7.11
N VAL A 142 -4.95 8.79 6.56
CA VAL A 142 -5.10 9.25 5.17
C VAL A 142 -4.84 8.10 4.21
N ASN A 143 -3.70 7.41 4.30
CA ASN A 143 -3.34 6.35 3.37
C ASN A 143 -4.27 5.14 3.50
N THR A 144 -4.72 4.79 4.72
CA THR A 144 -5.75 3.74 4.90
C THR A 144 -7.04 4.06 4.16
N LEU A 145 -7.49 5.32 4.19
CA LEU A 145 -8.71 5.71 3.49
C LEU A 145 -8.54 5.79 1.97
N LEU A 146 -7.37 6.22 1.50
CA LEU A 146 -7.09 6.30 0.06
C LEU A 146 -7.01 4.93 -0.63
N GLU A 147 -6.90 3.83 0.12
CA GLU A 147 -7.04 2.46 -0.42
C GLU A 147 -8.48 2.15 -0.90
N PHE A 148 -9.46 2.94 -0.48
CA PHE A 148 -10.81 2.83 -1.01
C PHE A 148 -10.96 3.62 -2.32
N PRO A 149 -11.27 2.98 -3.46
CA PRO A 149 -11.24 3.64 -4.78
C PRO A 149 -12.18 4.85 -4.92
N THR A 150 -13.17 4.96 -4.05
CA THR A 150 -14.12 6.09 -4.03
C THR A 150 -13.58 7.31 -3.30
N ILE A 151 -12.50 7.19 -2.54
CA ILE A 151 -11.90 8.27 -1.76
C ILE A 151 -10.69 8.83 -2.50
N LYS A 152 -10.66 10.15 -2.69
CA LYS A 152 -9.60 10.86 -3.41
C LYS A 152 -8.78 11.78 -2.50
N SER A 153 -9.38 12.23 -1.42
CA SER A 153 -8.73 13.07 -0.41
C SER A 153 -9.44 12.94 0.94
N VAL A 154 -8.74 13.29 2.01
CA VAL A 154 -9.20 13.11 3.38
C VAL A 154 -9.11 14.42 4.14
N LEU A 155 -10.23 14.92 4.63
CA LEU A 155 -10.30 16.06 5.54
C LEU A 155 -10.42 15.54 6.98
N ILE A 156 -9.47 15.90 7.83
CA ILE A 156 -9.46 15.48 9.25
C ILE A 156 -9.99 16.61 10.11
N LYS A 157 -10.92 16.26 10.99
CA LYS A 157 -11.45 17.14 12.04
C LYS A 157 -11.27 16.46 13.40
N VAL A 158 -10.82 17.20 14.38
CA VAL A 158 -10.62 16.65 15.72
C VAL A 158 -11.36 17.53 16.72
N ASP A 159 -12.13 16.91 17.61
CA ASP A 159 -12.86 17.63 18.64
C ASP A 159 -11.89 18.44 19.54
N GLY A 160 -12.22 19.71 19.75
CA GLY A 160 -11.37 20.64 20.52
C GLY A 160 -10.35 21.41 19.68
N VAL A 161 -10.16 21.08 18.41
CA VAL A 161 -9.29 21.84 17.47
C VAL A 161 -10.14 22.84 16.69
N THR A 162 -9.99 24.12 16.98
CA THR A 162 -10.76 25.20 16.34
C THR A 162 -9.94 26.03 15.34
N ASP A 163 -8.62 26.03 15.47
CA ASP A 163 -7.70 26.79 14.61
C ASP A 163 -7.14 25.94 13.45
N GLY A 164 -7.53 24.66 13.36
CA GLY A 164 -7.08 23.73 12.35
C GLY A 164 -5.60 23.33 12.49
N LYS A 165 -5.07 23.33 13.73
CA LYS A 165 -3.71 22.94 14.02
C LYS A 165 -3.66 21.94 15.20
N LEU A 166 -2.99 20.80 14.97
CA LEU A 166 -2.81 19.79 16.02
C LEU A 166 -1.73 20.20 17.02
N PRO A 167 -1.66 19.57 18.21
CA PRO A 167 -0.76 19.95 19.30
C PRO A 167 0.73 20.02 18.92
N HIS A 168 1.20 19.13 18.05
CA HIS A 168 2.60 19.09 17.60
C HIS A 168 2.84 19.87 16.31
N GLY A 169 1.84 20.59 15.81
CA GLY A 169 2.01 21.58 14.77
C GLY A 169 1.45 21.23 13.40
N THR A 170 0.95 20.02 13.18
CA THR A 170 0.39 19.61 11.89
C THR A 170 -0.89 20.41 11.58
N SER A 171 -0.95 21.02 10.40
CA SER A 171 -2.16 21.70 9.92
C SER A 171 -3.15 20.71 9.35
N ILE A 172 -4.40 20.78 9.79
CA ILE A 172 -5.53 19.97 9.31
C ILE A 172 -6.60 20.84 8.64
N LYS A 173 -6.21 22.02 8.12
CA LYS A 173 -7.15 22.97 7.50
C LYS A 173 -7.62 22.52 6.12
N GLU A 174 -6.75 21.85 5.38
CA GLU A 174 -6.99 21.41 4.01
C GLU A 174 -7.08 19.90 3.94
N PRO A 175 -7.80 19.35 2.95
CA PRO A 175 -7.81 17.92 2.71
C PRO A 175 -6.42 17.39 2.35
N PHE A 176 -6.09 16.25 2.91
CA PHE A 176 -4.86 15.52 2.61
C PHE A 176 -5.04 14.63 1.37
N THR A 177 -4.00 14.51 0.59
CA THR A 177 -3.77 13.46 -0.41
C THR A 177 -2.80 12.44 0.16
N GLU A 178 -2.34 11.49 -0.66
CA GLU A 178 -1.37 10.47 -0.26
C GLU A 178 -0.20 11.07 0.54
N GLN A 179 0.07 10.45 1.68
CA GLN A 179 1.11 10.88 2.60
C GLN A 179 2.33 9.96 2.50
N LYS A 180 3.50 10.58 2.50
CA LYS A 180 4.77 9.84 2.56
C LYS A 180 4.94 9.24 3.95
N VAL A 181 5.35 7.98 4.01
CA VAL A 181 5.53 7.25 5.26
C VAL A 181 7.00 6.94 5.51
N ASN A 182 7.39 6.86 6.79
CA ASN A 182 8.72 6.43 7.23
C ASN A 182 9.84 7.17 6.49
N LEU A 183 9.80 8.50 6.54
CA LEU A 183 10.75 9.37 5.85
C LEU A 183 12.16 9.17 6.37
N GLU A 184 13.11 8.93 5.47
CA GLU A 184 14.54 8.89 5.77
C GLU A 184 15.19 10.27 5.58
N ASN A 185 16.04 10.66 6.52
CA ASN A 185 16.92 11.83 6.41
C ASN A 185 16.24 13.14 5.94
N SER A 186 15.05 13.42 6.46
CA SER A 186 14.25 14.57 6.04
C SER A 186 14.63 15.89 6.73
N GLN A 187 15.71 15.94 7.52
CA GLN A 187 16.09 17.15 8.27
C GLN A 187 16.38 18.31 7.32
N GLY A 188 15.56 19.37 7.41
CA GLY A 188 15.75 20.60 6.67
C GLY A 188 15.33 20.57 5.20
N VAL A 189 14.72 19.50 4.73
CA VAL A 189 14.20 19.37 3.35
C VAL A 189 12.69 19.39 3.36
N ASP A 190 12.10 20.17 2.46
CA ASP A 190 10.65 20.12 2.23
C ASP A 190 10.31 18.86 1.45
N VAL A 191 9.85 17.84 2.18
CA VAL A 191 9.51 16.53 1.63
C VAL A 191 8.33 16.56 0.65
N ASN A 192 7.53 17.63 0.64
CA ASN A 192 6.42 17.77 -0.29
C ASN A 192 6.87 18.21 -1.67
N THR A 193 8.02 18.89 -1.77
CA THR A 193 8.60 19.39 -3.02
C THR A 193 9.81 18.58 -3.48
N ALA A 194 10.42 17.79 -2.61
CA ALA A 194 11.58 16.96 -2.92
C ALA A 194 11.18 15.74 -3.78
N SER A 195 12.09 15.33 -4.65
CA SER A 195 12.00 14.03 -5.33
C SER A 195 12.15 12.90 -4.30
N THR A 196 11.28 11.91 -4.37
CA THR A 196 11.30 10.77 -3.44
C THR A 196 11.09 9.46 -4.18
N VAL A 197 11.64 8.38 -3.62
CA VAL A 197 11.31 7.01 -4.00
C VAL A 197 10.88 6.25 -2.74
N GLN A 198 9.96 5.31 -2.91
CA GLN A 198 9.58 4.39 -1.85
C GLN A 198 10.22 3.03 -2.12
N VAL A 199 10.85 2.49 -1.09
CA VAL A 199 11.45 1.15 -1.09
C VAL A 199 11.03 0.43 0.19
N TYR A 200 11.16 -0.90 0.22
CA TYR A 200 10.76 -1.69 1.37
C TYR A 200 11.99 -2.33 2.01
N PHE A 201 12.06 -2.24 3.32
CA PHE A 201 13.04 -2.94 4.15
C PHE A 201 12.35 -3.85 5.15
N GLN A 202 13.08 -4.76 5.76
CA GLN A 202 12.53 -5.70 6.70
C GLN A 202 12.71 -5.20 8.15
N SER A 203 11.65 -5.27 8.96
CA SER A 203 11.74 -5.06 10.40
C SER A 203 12.31 -6.29 11.11
N GLU A 204 12.71 -6.16 12.38
CA GLU A 204 13.15 -7.30 13.22
C GLU A 204 12.06 -8.39 13.34
N SER A 205 10.80 -8.03 13.25
CA SER A 205 9.67 -8.98 13.26
C SER A 205 9.38 -9.62 11.90
N GLY A 206 10.17 -9.32 10.87
CA GLY A 206 10.02 -9.86 9.52
C GLY A 206 9.00 -9.14 8.64
N LEU A 207 8.43 -8.04 9.11
CA LEU A 207 7.48 -7.24 8.32
C LEU A 207 8.20 -6.40 7.27
N LEU A 208 7.59 -6.24 6.09
CA LEU A 208 8.06 -5.30 5.08
C LEU A 208 7.56 -3.89 5.41
N VAL A 209 8.50 -3.00 5.66
CA VAL A 209 8.26 -1.60 6.05
C VAL A 209 8.56 -0.71 4.85
N PRO A 210 7.56 0.00 4.30
CA PRO A 210 7.79 1.00 3.27
C PRO A 210 8.60 2.15 3.84
N THR A 211 9.64 2.57 3.15
CA THR A 211 10.50 3.67 3.54
C THR A 211 10.60 4.67 2.41
N THR A 212 10.35 5.93 2.70
CA THR A 212 10.44 7.01 1.71
C THR A 212 11.82 7.68 1.82
N ALA A 213 12.61 7.55 0.78
CA ALA A 213 13.92 8.17 0.65
C ALA A 213 13.88 9.42 -0.24
N LEU A 214 14.59 10.47 0.16
CA LEU A 214 14.85 11.64 -0.66
C LEU A 214 15.88 11.29 -1.73
N VAL A 215 15.68 11.77 -2.96
CA VAL A 215 16.58 11.53 -4.08
C VAL A 215 16.83 12.83 -4.84
N ASP A 216 18.07 13.03 -5.29
CA ASP A 216 18.48 14.21 -6.06
C ASP A 216 18.12 14.08 -7.55
N GLN A 217 17.66 12.92 -7.98
CA GLN A 217 17.32 12.60 -9.35
C GLN A 217 15.80 12.48 -9.53
N ASN A 218 15.34 12.52 -10.78
CA ASN A 218 13.95 12.20 -11.08
C ASN A 218 13.64 10.76 -10.66
N PRO A 219 12.51 10.52 -9.96
CA PRO A 219 12.12 9.18 -9.54
C PRO A 219 12.01 8.23 -10.73
N SER A 220 12.63 7.08 -10.62
CA SER A 220 12.59 6.02 -11.63
C SER A 220 12.80 4.66 -10.98
N LEU A 221 12.50 3.58 -11.72
CA LEU A 221 12.79 2.22 -11.27
C LEU A 221 14.28 2.06 -10.89
N THR A 222 15.18 2.54 -11.74
CA THR A 222 16.62 2.45 -11.48
C THR A 222 17.00 3.17 -10.19
N VAL A 223 16.49 4.37 -9.96
CA VAL A 223 16.75 5.14 -8.72
C VAL A 223 16.21 4.39 -7.49
N ALA A 224 14.99 3.85 -7.56
CA ALA A 224 14.41 3.08 -6.47
C ALA A 224 15.22 1.80 -6.18
N LEU A 225 15.62 1.05 -7.22
CA LEU A 225 16.42 -0.17 -7.05
C LEU A 225 17.84 0.12 -6.54
N THR A 226 18.46 1.20 -7.00
CA THR A 226 19.75 1.65 -6.45
C THR A 226 19.60 1.93 -4.96
N ARG A 227 18.56 2.69 -4.58
CA ARG A 227 18.30 2.98 -3.17
C ARG A 227 18.05 1.70 -2.35
N LEU A 228 17.35 0.71 -2.92
CA LEU A 228 17.12 -0.57 -2.28
C LEU A 228 18.43 -1.34 -2.05
N THR A 229 19.38 -1.33 -3.00
CA THR A 229 20.68 -2.00 -2.87
C THR A 229 21.62 -1.31 -1.88
N GLU A 230 21.45 -0.01 -1.62
CA GLU A 230 22.18 0.71 -0.58
C GLU A 230 21.80 0.25 0.84
N GLY A 231 20.63 -0.36 0.99
CA GLY A 231 20.11 -0.81 2.28
C GLY A 231 19.47 0.31 3.11
N PRO A 232 18.91 -0.01 4.27
CA PRO A 232 18.25 0.96 5.14
C PRO A 232 19.27 1.91 5.79
N SER A 233 18.78 3.05 6.30
CA SER A 233 19.61 3.98 7.07
C SER A 233 20.23 3.28 8.28
N ALA A 234 21.54 3.48 8.48
CA ALA A 234 22.27 2.88 9.60
C ALA A 234 21.78 3.33 11.00
N ALA A 235 21.01 4.41 11.06
CA ALA A 235 20.42 4.91 12.31
C ALA A 235 19.09 4.20 12.68
N GLY A 236 18.56 3.36 11.79
CA GLY A 236 17.30 2.65 11.97
C GLY A 236 17.49 1.20 12.46
N THR A 237 16.36 0.53 12.72
CA THR A 237 16.31 -0.90 13.12
C THR A 237 15.92 -1.81 11.95
N LEU A 238 15.77 -1.26 10.74
CA LEU A 238 15.41 -2.01 9.55
C LEU A 238 16.62 -2.76 8.98
N GLN A 239 16.32 -3.85 8.29
CA GLN A 239 17.30 -4.72 7.64
C GLN A 239 17.11 -4.73 6.14
N SER A 240 18.19 -4.92 5.38
CA SER A 240 18.11 -5.12 3.93
C SER A 240 17.30 -6.38 3.61
N VAL A 241 16.48 -6.30 2.57
CA VAL A 241 15.78 -7.45 1.97
C VAL A 241 16.62 -8.16 0.91
N LEU A 242 17.75 -7.59 0.54
CA LEU A 242 18.69 -8.15 -0.43
C LEU A 242 19.92 -8.74 0.27
N PRO A 243 20.55 -9.77 -0.29
CA PRO A 243 21.82 -10.29 0.20
C PRO A 243 22.89 -9.20 0.30
N GLU A 244 23.74 -9.30 1.31
CA GLU A 244 24.83 -8.34 1.52
C GLU A 244 25.75 -8.27 0.30
N GLY A 245 26.09 -7.04 -0.11
CA GLY A 245 26.94 -6.77 -1.27
C GLY A 245 26.22 -6.84 -2.63
N THR A 246 24.92 -7.10 -2.67
CA THR A 246 24.14 -7.05 -3.91
C THR A 246 24.19 -5.66 -4.53
N GLN A 247 24.51 -5.58 -5.81
CA GLN A 247 24.54 -4.33 -6.60
C GLN A 247 23.63 -4.45 -7.82
N LEU A 248 22.94 -3.36 -8.16
CA LEU A 248 22.23 -3.24 -9.43
C LEU A 248 23.25 -2.92 -10.52
N LEU A 249 23.37 -3.80 -11.54
CA LEU A 249 24.26 -3.62 -12.68
C LEU A 249 23.55 -2.94 -13.84
N ASP A 250 22.26 -3.26 -14.06
CA ASP A 250 21.43 -2.65 -15.10
C ASP A 250 19.94 -2.82 -14.77
N ALA A 251 19.12 -1.88 -15.22
CA ALA A 251 17.66 -1.96 -15.13
C ALA A 251 17.02 -1.29 -16.34
N SER A 252 16.12 -1.98 -17.00
CA SER A 252 15.36 -1.46 -18.13
C SER A 252 13.88 -1.85 -18.05
N ILE A 253 13.01 -1.04 -18.65
CA ILE A 253 11.59 -1.32 -18.77
C ILE A 253 11.21 -1.23 -20.25
N GLY A 254 10.55 -2.28 -20.75
CA GLY A 254 10.00 -2.33 -22.10
C GLY A 254 8.71 -3.16 -22.12
N GLU A 255 7.68 -2.65 -22.80
CA GLU A 255 6.40 -3.35 -22.99
C GLU A 255 5.75 -3.88 -21.69
N GLY A 256 5.89 -3.13 -20.57
CA GLY A 256 5.35 -3.52 -19.27
C GLY A 256 6.21 -4.55 -18.51
N VAL A 257 7.36 -4.95 -19.05
CA VAL A 257 8.30 -5.88 -18.41
C VAL A 257 9.51 -5.10 -17.90
N ALA A 258 9.90 -5.29 -16.64
CA ALA A 258 11.16 -4.84 -16.09
C ALA A 258 12.21 -5.94 -16.20
N ILE A 259 13.37 -5.62 -16.78
CA ILE A 259 14.53 -6.51 -16.85
C ILE A 259 15.58 -5.93 -15.90
N LEU A 260 15.98 -6.73 -14.91
CA LEU A 260 16.91 -6.32 -13.86
C LEU A 260 18.14 -7.22 -13.91
N ASN A 261 19.32 -6.63 -13.83
CA ASN A 261 20.57 -7.34 -13.75
C ASN A 261 21.28 -6.96 -12.45
N PHE A 262 21.42 -7.94 -11.56
CA PHE A 262 22.11 -7.77 -10.29
C PHE A 262 23.47 -8.49 -10.32
N SER A 263 24.33 -8.12 -9.39
CA SER A 263 25.59 -8.81 -9.15
C SER A 263 25.36 -10.25 -8.63
N LYS A 264 26.43 -11.07 -8.66
CA LYS A 264 26.35 -12.51 -8.31
C LYS A 264 25.87 -12.79 -6.88
N GLU A 265 25.99 -11.83 -5.98
CA GLU A 265 25.55 -11.93 -4.59
C GLU A 265 24.06 -12.19 -4.50
N MET A 266 23.28 -11.67 -5.46
CA MET A 266 21.85 -11.91 -5.56
C MET A 266 21.47 -13.39 -5.68
N ALA A 267 22.36 -14.23 -6.23
CA ALA A 267 22.10 -15.66 -6.40
C ALA A 267 21.97 -16.42 -5.05
N SER A 268 22.46 -15.87 -3.95
CA SER A 268 22.37 -16.53 -2.65
C SER A 268 20.96 -16.63 -2.08
N ILE A 269 19.95 -15.95 -2.67
CA ILE A 269 18.53 -16.15 -2.29
C ILE A 269 17.96 -17.44 -2.87
N LEU A 270 18.66 -18.13 -3.79
CA LEU A 270 18.19 -19.35 -4.42
C LEU A 270 18.66 -20.62 -3.71
N ASP A 271 19.55 -20.46 -2.73
CA ASP A 271 20.11 -21.54 -1.90
C ASP A 271 19.28 -21.72 -0.62
#